data_4b17f0c6520ef227d151a387df8f5e52
#
_entry.id   4b17f0c6520ef227d151a387df8f5e52
#
_cell.length_a   1.000
_cell.length_b   1.000
_cell.length_c   1.000
_cell.angle_alpha   90.00
_cell.angle_beta   90.00
_cell.angle_gamma   90.00
#
_symmetry.space_group_name_H-M   'P 1'
#
loop_
_entity.id
_entity.type
_entity.pdbx_description
1 polymer ?
#
loop_
_entity_poly.entity_id
_entity_poly.type
_entity_poly.pdbx_seq_one_letter_code
_entity_poly.pdbx_strand_id
1 'polypeptide(L)'
;MNGKAGGIDKYMLNFFEHFSPDEVHFDFLTTQIDNELKEKLESKGAGLFEIPTLKNPRAQYKAICDIIKKNGYDTAYFNISTAICYPGPKAAHDCGVKKVIIHSHNTWYDCPNPKKRALMIKLNNICRSFLYKYGTDFYGCSVLAGKWMFPEKIVESGKFRVIKNAIDLTNFVYSPEKREKMRTELNLGDKLVIGNVGNFLYQKNHDFMVRVFSELCKIDDNAHLLLVGDGLLFENVKEQVRSLGLTDKVTFTGRQTNAYDYMMAMDIYLMPSHFEGFGIAAIEAEATGLMCYLSDHIPSDAVITENCITLSIDRDEDAKIWAEKIEKAKGYKRFDRSDEIRKEGYDLSAQNFNELV
;
A
#
# COMPACT_ATOMS: atom_id res chain seq x y z
N MET A 1 -10.29 3.86 8.91
CA MET A 1 -10.22 4.66 7.70
C MET A 1 -9.80 6.07 8.08
N ASN A 2 -8.82 6.68 7.41
CA ASN A 2 -8.24 7.97 7.84
C ASN A 2 -8.40 9.09 6.81
N GLY A 3 -9.11 8.86 5.70
CA GLY A 3 -9.26 9.83 4.58
C GLY A 3 -7.96 10.14 3.82
N LYS A 4 -6.85 9.66 4.32
CA LYS A 4 -5.52 9.88 3.74
C LYS A 4 -5.19 8.75 2.76
N ALA A 5 -5.79 8.72 1.60
CA ALA A 5 -5.54 7.86 0.43
C ALA A 5 -4.38 6.83 0.54
N GLY A 6 -4.43 5.94 1.54
CA GLY A 6 -3.54 4.79 1.67
C GLY A 6 -4.11 3.57 0.96
N GLY A 7 -3.30 2.55 0.70
CA GLY A 7 -3.76 1.34 0.03
C GLY A 7 -4.95 0.65 0.70
N ILE A 8 -5.00 0.65 2.04
CA ILE A 8 -6.13 0.09 2.82
C ILE A 8 -7.40 0.93 2.61
N ASP A 9 -7.29 2.27 2.67
CA ASP A 9 -8.46 3.14 2.48
C ASP A 9 -9.02 3.01 1.05
N LYS A 10 -8.13 2.91 0.04
CA LYS A 10 -8.53 2.67 -1.36
C LYS A 10 -9.23 1.31 -1.51
N TYR A 11 -8.70 0.25 -0.90
CA TYR A 11 -9.35 -1.07 -0.89
C TYR A 11 -10.75 -1.02 -0.26
N MET A 12 -10.88 -0.37 0.91
CA MET A 12 -12.16 -0.26 1.62
C MET A 12 -13.20 0.56 0.83
N LEU A 13 -12.76 1.61 0.14
CA LEU A 13 -13.64 2.42 -0.71
C LEU A 13 -14.09 1.64 -1.94
N ASN A 14 -13.18 0.92 -2.60
CA ASN A 14 -13.53 0.05 -3.75
C ASN A 14 -14.53 -1.05 -3.32
N PHE A 15 -14.30 -1.64 -2.14
CA PHE A 15 -15.21 -2.62 -1.56
C PHE A 15 -16.60 -2.02 -1.30
N PHE A 16 -16.67 -0.83 -0.71
CA PHE A 16 -17.92 -0.13 -0.45
C PHE A 16 -18.65 0.26 -1.74
N GLU A 17 -17.94 0.77 -2.73
CA GLU A 17 -18.51 1.24 -4.00
C GLU A 17 -19.03 0.09 -4.89
N HIS A 18 -18.68 -1.17 -4.57
CA HIS A 18 -19.18 -2.35 -5.27
C HIS A 18 -20.64 -2.65 -4.94
N PHE A 19 -21.10 -2.34 -3.73
CA PHE A 19 -22.45 -2.65 -3.27
C PHE A 19 -23.39 -1.46 -3.44
N SER A 20 -24.65 -1.74 -3.79
CA SER A 20 -25.69 -0.71 -3.69
C SER A 20 -26.14 -0.52 -2.23
N PRO A 21 -26.56 0.69 -1.83
CA PRO A 21 -27.10 0.95 -0.48
C PRO A 21 -28.33 0.11 -0.13
N ASP A 22 -29.06 -0.39 -1.13
CA ASP A 22 -30.23 -1.25 -0.94
C ASP A 22 -29.85 -2.72 -0.63
N GLU A 23 -28.62 -3.11 -0.97
CA GLU A 23 -28.12 -4.49 -0.74
C GLU A 23 -27.41 -4.60 0.60
N VAL A 24 -26.50 -3.68 0.90
CA VAL A 24 -25.66 -3.70 2.10
C VAL A 24 -25.52 -2.30 2.69
N HIS A 25 -25.89 -2.15 3.94
CA HIS A 25 -25.62 -0.93 4.69
C HIS A 25 -24.22 -1.00 5.33
N PHE A 26 -23.42 0.06 5.09
CA PHE A 26 -22.08 0.17 5.64
C PHE A 26 -21.97 1.33 6.62
N ASP A 27 -21.22 1.07 7.70
CA ASP A 27 -20.72 2.11 8.59
C ASP A 27 -19.22 1.95 8.79
N PHE A 28 -18.50 3.06 8.86
CA PHE A 28 -17.05 3.08 8.97
C PHE A 28 -16.58 3.60 10.32
N LEU A 29 -15.49 3.02 10.81
CA LEU A 29 -14.81 3.48 12.01
C LEU A 29 -13.52 4.19 11.65
N THR A 30 -13.27 5.35 12.27
CA THR A 30 -12.04 6.13 12.11
C THR A 30 -11.52 6.60 13.45
N THR A 31 -10.24 6.91 13.55
CA THR A 31 -9.64 7.56 14.73
C THR A 31 -9.55 9.07 14.59
N GLN A 32 -9.93 9.61 13.44
CA GLN A 32 -9.97 11.04 13.14
C GLN A 32 -10.94 11.24 11.97
N ILE A 33 -11.94 12.08 12.16
CA ILE A 33 -12.89 12.41 11.09
C ILE A 33 -12.21 13.35 10.08
N ASP A 34 -12.31 12.96 8.82
CA ASP A 34 -12.10 13.80 7.65
C ASP A 34 -13.47 14.21 7.12
N ASN A 35 -13.74 15.52 7.05
CA ASN A 35 -15.08 16.01 6.71
C ASN A 35 -15.47 15.74 5.26
N GLU A 36 -14.53 15.82 4.31
CA GLU A 36 -14.78 15.53 2.90
C GLU A 36 -15.12 14.05 2.71
N LEU A 37 -14.35 13.18 3.35
CA LEU A 37 -14.65 11.75 3.36
C LEU A 37 -16.01 11.45 4.00
N LYS A 38 -16.32 12.11 5.11
CA LYS A 38 -17.61 11.96 5.81
C LYS A 38 -18.77 12.32 4.91
N GLU A 39 -18.74 13.50 4.29
CA GLU A 39 -19.77 13.94 3.35
C GLU A 39 -19.92 12.97 2.17
N LYS A 40 -18.81 12.49 1.61
CA LYS A 40 -18.83 11.49 0.54
C LYS A 40 -19.51 10.19 0.96
N LEU A 41 -19.22 9.68 2.16
CA LEU A 41 -19.81 8.43 2.67
C LEU A 41 -21.30 8.61 3.00
N GLU A 42 -21.66 9.69 3.69
CA GLU A 42 -23.04 10.00 4.06
C GLU A 42 -23.93 10.23 2.82
N SER A 43 -23.41 10.84 1.76
CA SER A 43 -24.13 11.00 0.49
C SER A 43 -24.48 9.67 -0.19
N LYS A 44 -23.78 8.59 0.17
CA LYS A 44 -24.02 7.21 -0.28
C LYS A 44 -24.70 6.33 0.79
N GLY A 45 -25.23 6.93 1.84
CA GLY A 45 -25.96 6.22 2.89
C GLY A 45 -25.12 5.51 3.94
N ALA A 46 -23.81 5.78 4.01
CA ALA A 46 -22.91 5.17 4.99
C ALA A 46 -22.54 6.12 6.12
N GLY A 47 -22.49 5.63 7.36
CA GLY A 47 -22.02 6.40 8.51
C GLY A 47 -20.50 6.38 8.69
N LEU A 48 -19.94 7.44 9.32
CA LEU A 48 -18.54 7.49 9.74
C LEU A 48 -18.47 7.85 11.23
N PHE A 49 -17.99 6.90 12.04
CA PHE A 49 -17.91 7.04 13.50
C PHE A 49 -16.48 7.22 13.97
N GLU A 50 -16.24 8.21 14.82
CA GLU A 50 -14.95 8.40 15.46
C GLU A 50 -14.82 7.49 16.69
N ILE A 51 -13.68 6.80 16.78
CA ILE A 51 -13.32 5.94 17.90
C ILE A 51 -11.96 6.34 18.50
N PRO A 52 -11.71 6.11 19.79
CA PRO A 52 -10.42 6.34 20.41
C PRO A 52 -9.29 5.59 19.70
N THR A 53 -8.08 6.19 19.70
CA THR A 53 -6.89 5.52 19.15
C THR A 53 -6.43 4.35 20.03
N LEU A 54 -5.56 3.48 19.50
CA LEU A 54 -4.92 2.38 20.24
C LEU A 54 -4.03 2.83 21.43
N LYS A 55 -3.81 4.13 21.62
CA LYS A 55 -3.19 4.64 22.86
C LYS A 55 -4.06 4.37 24.09
N ASN A 56 -5.38 4.25 23.88
CA ASN A 56 -6.33 3.82 24.91
C ASN A 56 -7.18 2.65 24.40
N PRO A 57 -6.65 1.40 24.44
CA PRO A 57 -7.33 0.23 23.87
C PRO A 57 -8.62 -0.12 24.58
N ARG A 58 -8.76 0.19 25.89
CA ARG A 58 -10.00 -0.03 26.63
C ARG A 58 -11.11 0.92 26.20
N ALA A 59 -10.79 2.21 25.98
CA ALA A 59 -11.77 3.17 25.49
C ALA A 59 -12.18 2.85 24.05
N GLN A 60 -11.24 2.43 23.19
CA GLN A 60 -11.54 1.98 21.84
C GLN A 60 -12.49 0.78 21.83
N TYR A 61 -12.18 -0.25 22.61
CA TYR A 61 -13.04 -1.43 22.77
C TYR A 61 -14.46 -1.02 23.18
N LYS A 62 -14.60 -0.16 24.22
CA LYS A 62 -15.92 0.28 24.71
C LYS A 62 -16.69 1.05 23.63
N ALA A 63 -16.05 2.01 22.96
CA ALA A 63 -16.69 2.78 21.91
C ALA A 63 -17.21 1.89 20.78
N ILE A 64 -16.42 0.90 20.34
CA ILE A 64 -16.85 -0.06 19.32
C ILE A 64 -18.04 -0.90 19.81
N CYS A 65 -18.02 -1.39 21.05
CA CYS A 65 -19.16 -2.11 21.63
C CYS A 65 -20.43 -1.25 21.66
N ASP A 66 -20.31 0.03 22.03
CA ASP A 66 -21.45 0.95 22.12
C ASP A 66 -22.06 1.19 20.71
N ILE A 67 -21.21 1.36 19.67
CA ILE A 67 -21.64 1.50 18.28
C ILE A 67 -22.33 0.22 17.78
N ILE A 68 -21.75 -0.95 18.03
CA ILE A 68 -22.33 -2.24 17.61
C ILE A 68 -23.69 -2.47 18.26
N LYS A 69 -23.80 -2.25 19.56
CA LYS A 69 -25.07 -2.45 20.31
C LYS A 69 -26.17 -1.50 19.88
N LYS A 70 -25.79 -0.26 19.49
CA LYS A 70 -26.75 0.75 19.05
C LYS A 70 -27.33 0.44 17.67
N ASN A 71 -26.51 -0.06 16.75
CA ASN A 71 -26.88 -0.18 15.35
C ASN A 71 -27.18 -1.62 14.89
N GLY A 72 -26.69 -2.66 15.60
CA GLY A 72 -27.07 -4.07 15.36
C GLY A 72 -26.47 -4.66 14.08
N TYR A 73 -25.12 -4.68 13.96
CA TYR A 73 -24.45 -5.22 12.78
C TYR A 73 -24.36 -6.76 12.79
N ASP A 74 -24.57 -7.38 11.64
CA ASP A 74 -24.36 -8.80 11.42
C ASP A 74 -22.91 -9.16 11.08
N THR A 75 -22.21 -8.24 10.43
CA THR A 75 -20.82 -8.41 9.97
C THR A 75 -19.94 -7.25 10.46
N ALA A 76 -18.74 -7.57 10.88
CA ALA A 76 -17.69 -6.61 11.20
C ALA A 76 -16.42 -6.96 10.42
N TYR A 77 -15.93 -6.03 9.59
CA TYR A 77 -14.77 -6.23 8.73
C TYR A 77 -13.60 -5.36 9.18
N PHE A 78 -12.57 -5.97 9.73
CA PHE A 78 -11.38 -5.30 10.25
C PHE A 78 -10.22 -5.39 9.28
N ASN A 79 -9.95 -4.30 8.58
CA ASN A 79 -8.78 -4.12 7.71
C ASN A 79 -7.64 -3.54 8.57
N ILE A 80 -6.68 -4.37 8.97
CA ILE A 80 -5.66 -4.02 9.96
C ILE A 80 -4.24 -4.38 9.50
N SER A 81 -3.25 -3.64 10.01
CA SER A 81 -1.83 -3.83 9.67
C SER A 81 -1.06 -4.58 10.75
N THR A 82 -1.60 -4.72 11.96
CA THR A 82 -0.96 -5.42 13.08
C THR A 82 -1.98 -6.10 13.98
N ALA A 83 -1.60 -7.20 14.62
CA ALA A 83 -2.43 -7.90 15.60
C ALA A 83 -2.68 -7.07 16.88
N ILE A 84 -1.93 -6.00 17.10
CA ILE A 84 -2.13 -5.06 18.21
C ILE A 84 -3.51 -4.38 18.11
N CYS A 85 -4.11 -4.33 16.91
CA CYS A 85 -5.47 -3.83 16.68
C CYS A 85 -6.59 -4.75 17.18
N TYR A 86 -6.27 -5.80 17.98
CA TYR A 86 -7.22 -6.77 18.52
C TYR A 86 -8.43 -6.18 19.28
N PRO A 87 -8.41 -4.96 19.88
CA PRO A 87 -9.58 -4.46 20.59
C PRO A 87 -10.84 -4.37 19.73
N GLY A 88 -10.69 -4.04 18.42
CA GLY A 88 -11.80 -4.00 17.49
C GLY A 88 -12.45 -5.39 17.27
N PRO A 89 -11.71 -6.38 16.74
CA PRO A 89 -12.22 -7.75 16.59
C PRO A 89 -12.78 -8.34 17.89
N LYS A 90 -12.10 -8.08 19.03
CA LYS A 90 -12.59 -8.51 20.34
C LYS A 90 -13.95 -7.89 20.70
N ALA A 91 -14.13 -6.59 20.44
CA ALA A 91 -15.40 -5.92 20.71
C ALA A 91 -16.55 -6.51 19.88
N ALA A 92 -16.32 -6.74 18.58
CA ALA A 92 -17.30 -7.35 17.70
C ALA A 92 -17.68 -8.77 18.16
N HIS A 93 -16.69 -9.60 18.48
CA HIS A 93 -16.89 -10.94 19.01
C HIS A 93 -17.70 -10.94 20.31
N ASP A 94 -17.31 -10.12 21.30
CA ASP A 94 -17.94 -10.07 22.61
C ASP A 94 -19.36 -9.47 22.55
N CYS A 95 -19.66 -8.65 21.53
CA CYS A 95 -21.01 -8.13 21.27
C CYS A 95 -21.89 -9.09 20.44
N GLY A 96 -21.39 -10.27 20.07
CA GLY A 96 -22.16 -11.30 19.39
C GLY A 96 -22.35 -11.06 17.90
N VAL A 97 -21.48 -10.30 17.24
CA VAL A 97 -21.48 -10.14 15.78
C VAL A 97 -21.23 -11.52 15.13
N LYS A 98 -22.10 -11.91 14.19
CA LYS A 98 -22.10 -13.28 13.62
C LYS A 98 -20.88 -13.54 12.76
N LYS A 99 -20.48 -12.56 11.93
CA LYS A 99 -19.33 -12.66 11.01
C LYS A 99 -18.29 -11.59 11.37
N VAL A 100 -17.14 -12.02 11.87
CA VAL A 100 -16.03 -11.14 12.23
C VAL A 100 -14.85 -11.48 11.33
N ILE A 101 -14.64 -10.63 10.32
CA ILE A 101 -13.58 -10.78 9.33
C ILE A 101 -12.35 -9.99 9.78
N ILE A 102 -11.20 -10.65 9.80
CA ILE A 102 -9.91 -10.01 10.09
C ILE A 102 -9.04 -10.10 8.85
N HIS A 103 -8.74 -8.95 8.22
CA HIS A 103 -7.95 -8.86 6.99
C HIS A 103 -6.62 -8.16 7.24
N SER A 104 -5.54 -8.87 6.99
CA SER A 104 -4.17 -8.38 7.14
C SER A 104 -3.69 -7.68 5.88
N HIS A 105 -3.19 -6.44 6.03
CA HIS A 105 -2.68 -5.63 4.93
C HIS A 105 -1.19 -5.30 5.04
N ASN A 106 -0.45 -5.94 5.94
CA ASN A 106 0.98 -5.68 6.09
C ASN A 106 1.75 -6.95 6.50
N THR A 107 3.08 -6.90 6.37
CA THR A 107 3.98 -8.02 6.71
C THR A 107 4.98 -7.66 7.81
N TRP A 108 5.00 -6.40 8.26
CA TRP A 108 5.94 -5.92 9.28
C TRP A 108 5.42 -4.68 9.99
N TYR A 109 6.15 -4.20 11.01
CA TYR A 109 5.80 -2.99 11.75
C TYR A 109 6.56 -1.76 11.20
N ASP A 110 5.83 -0.78 10.68
CA ASP A 110 6.40 0.44 10.11
C ASP A 110 6.84 1.42 11.22
N CYS A 111 8.12 1.45 11.49
CA CYS A 111 8.74 2.38 12.46
C CYS A 111 10.24 2.54 12.17
N PRO A 112 10.72 3.77 11.94
CA PRO A 112 12.14 4.02 11.67
C PRO A 112 13.03 3.72 12.88
N ASN A 113 12.54 3.91 14.11
CA ASN A 113 13.32 3.63 15.33
C ASN A 113 13.43 2.12 15.58
N PRO A 114 14.64 1.51 15.51
CA PRO A 114 14.81 0.05 15.58
C PRO A 114 14.42 -0.53 16.95
N LYS A 115 14.69 0.17 18.04
CA LYS A 115 14.33 -0.31 19.39
C LYS A 115 12.82 -0.32 19.60
N LYS A 116 12.13 0.75 19.18
CA LYS A 116 10.68 0.83 19.22
C LYS A 116 10.05 -0.22 18.30
N ARG A 117 10.60 -0.38 17.08
CA ARG A 117 10.14 -1.40 16.13
C ARG A 117 10.23 -2.80 16.72
N ALA A 118 11.38 -3.19 17.30
CA ALA A 118 11.58 -4.49 17.94
C ALA A 118 10.56 -4.74 19.08
N LEU A 119 10.31 -3.72 19.94
CA LEU A 119 9.30 -3.80 20.99
C LEU A 119 7.90 -4.03 20.42
N MET A 120 7.53 -3.28 19.37
CA MET A 120 6.21 -3.39 18.75
C MET A 120 6.02 -4.73 18.03
N ILE A 121 7.07 -5.29 17.41
CA ILE A 121 7.05 -6.63 16.84
C ILE A 121 6.82 -7.68 17.92
N LYS A 122 7.50 -7.57 19.06
CA LYS A 122 7.27 -8.47 20.22
C LYS A 122 5.82 -8.39 20.70
N LEU A 123 5.27 -7.19 20.83
CA LEU A 123 3.87 -6.98 21.21
C LEU A 123 2.91 -7.56 20.15
N ASN A 124 3.20 -7.35 18.87
CA ASN A 124 2.42 -7.95 17.77
C ASN A 124 2.39 -9.48 17.89
N ASN A 125 3.52 -10.12 18.15
CA ASN A 125 3.61 -11.58 18.29
C ASN A 125 2.79 -12.10 19.47
N ILE A 126 2.74 -11.36 20.58
CA ILE A 126 1.87 -11.69 21.72
C ILE A 126 0.40 -11.57 21.28
N CYS A 127 0.00 -10.47 20.65
CA CYS A 127 -1.39 -10.27 20.21
C CYS A 127 -1.80 -11.30 19.14
N ARG A 128 -0.90 -11.62 18.21
CA ARG A 128 -1.07 -12.64 17.16
C ARG A 128 -1.46 -14.01 17.75
N SER A 129 -0.90 -14.37 18.93
CA SER A 129 -1.16 -15.67 19.56
C SER A 129 -2.60 -15.88 20.02
N PHE A 130 -3.40 -14.81 20.13
CA PHE A 130 -4.80 -14.89 20.58
C PHE A 130 -5.81 -14.13 19.68
N LEU A 131 -5.39 -13.23 18.81
CA LEU A 131 -6.27 -12.45 17.93
C LEU A 131 -7.26 -13.33 17.16
N TYR A 132 -6.81 -14.47 16.65
CA TYR A 132 -7.63 -15.39 15.87
C TYR A 132 -8.86 -15.92 16.64
N LYS A 133 -8.88 -15.82 17.96
CA LYS A 133 -10.02 -16.25 18.77
C LYS A 133 -11.25 -15.36 18.60
N TYR A 134 -11.06 -14.16 18.08
CA TYR A 134 -12.10 -13.14 17.89
C TYR A 134 -12.60 -13.02 16.45
N GLY A 135 -12.02 -13.76 15.52
CA GLY A 135 -12.44 -13.81 14.12
C GLY A 135 -13.17 -15.07 13.74
N THR A 136 -14.10 -14.97 12.81
CA THR A 136 -14.73 -16.12 12.14
C THR A 136 -14.02 -16.43 10.82
N ASP A 137 -13.55 -15.40 10.12
CA ASP A 137 -12.91 -15.44 8.81
C ASP A 137 -11.57 -14.67 8.83
N PHE A 138 -10.57 -15.21 8.14
CA PHE A 138 -9.20 -14.71 8.16
C PHE A 138 -8.72 -14.45 6.74
N TYR A 139 -8.38 -13.18 6.45
CA TYR A 139 -7.92 -12.80 5.14
C TYR A 139 -6.55 -12.13 5.22
N GLY A 140 -5.82 -12.16 4.13
CA GLY A 140 -4.59 -11.42 3.92
C GLY A 140 -4.46 -11.00 2.47
N CYS A 141 -3.85 -9.85 2.21
CA CYS A 141 -3.52 -9.42 0.85
C CYS A 141 -2.39 -10.25 0.21
N SER A 142 -1.69 -11.06 1.01
CA SER A 142 -0.72 -12.07 0.61
C SER A 142 -0.61 -13.16 1.69
N VAL A 143 0.02 -14.29 1.38
CA VAL A 143 0.34 -15.33 2.38
C VAL A 143 1.26 -14.78 3.47
N LEU A 144 2.23 -13.92 3.11
CA LEU A 144 3.13 -13.27 4.06
C LEU A 144 2.36 -12.36 5.03
N ALA A 145 1.37 -11.60 4.54
CA ALA A 145 0.51 -10.78 5.39
C ALA A 145 -0.32 -11.66 6.36
N GLY A 146 -0.77 -12.82 5.90
CA GLY A 146 -1.43 -13.82 6.76
C GLY A 146 -0.50 -14.32 7.88
N LYS A 147 0.72 -14.70 7.53
CA LYS A 147 1.75 -15.18 8.49
C LYS A 147 2.17 -14.11 9.50
N TRP A 148 2.13 -12.83 9.12
CA TRP A 148 2.35 -11.72 10.05
C TRP A 148 1.23 -11.56 11.09
N MET A 149 -0.01 -11.76 10.67
CA MET A 149 -1.21 -11.49 11.48
C MET A 149 -1.67 -12.70 12.30
N PHE A 150 -1.55 -13.91 11.75
CA PHE A 150 -2.15 -15.12 12.31
C PHE A 150 -1.11 -16.20 12.61
N PRO A 151 -1.36 -17.07 13.61
CA PRO A 151 -0.57 -18.29 13.79
C PRO A 151 -0.65 -19.20 12.54
N GLU A 152 0.39 -19.98 12.29
CA GLU A 152 0.51 -20.89 11.15
C GLU A 152 -0.70 -21.82 11.00
N LYS A 153 -1.17 -22.40 12.11
CA LYS A 153 -2.39 -23.22 12.15
C LYS A 153 -3.65 -22.56 11.57
N ILE A 154 -3.71 -21.22 11.52
CA ILE A 154 -4.81 -20.48 10.90
C ILE A 154 -4.52 -20.27 9.41
N VAL A 155 -3.29 -19.89 9.07
CA VAL A 155 -2.87 -19.65 7.67
C VAL A 155 -2.97 -20.93 6.83
N GLU A 156 -2.67 -22.09 7.43
CA GLU A 156 -2.76 -23.41 6.79
C GLU A 156 -4.15 -24.04 6.89
N SER A 157 -5.05 -23.45 7.67
CA SER A 157 -6.44 -23.91 7.75
C SER A 157 -7.23 -23.45 6.53
N GLY A 158 -8.24 -24.19 6.11
CA GLY A 158 -9.17 -23.76 5.05
C GLY A 158 -9.99 -22.50 5.38
N LYS A 159 -9.76 -21.88 6.54
CA LYS A 159 -10.41 -20.61 6.96
C LYS A 159 -9.64 -19.36 6.56
N PHE A 160 -8.36 -19.49 6.19
CA PHE A 160 -7.58 -18.37 5.68
C PHE A 160 -7.69 -18.29 4.16
N ARG A 161 -7.91 -17.09 3.65
CA ARG A 161 -7.92 -16.82 2.20
C ARG A 161 -7.06 -15.62 1.87
N VAL A 162 -6.38 -15.69 0.74
CA VAL A 162 -5.71 -14.52 0.14
C VAL A 162 -6.75 -13.78 -0.69
N ILE A 163 -6.95 -12.49 -0.36
CA ILE A 163 -7.82 -11.58 -1.11
C ILE A 163 -6.92 -10.63 -1.89
N LYS A 164 -6.95 -10.74 -3.20
CA LYS A 164 -6.13 -9.91 -4.09
C LYS A 164 -6.58 -8.45 -4.02
N ASN A 165 -5.64 -7.54 -3.82
CA ASN A 165 -5.88 -6.11 -3.89
C ASN A 165 -5.87 -5.66 -5.36
N ALA A 166 -7.02 -5.69 -6.02
CA ALA A 166 -7.14 -5.30 -7.41
C ALA A 166 -7.15 -3.77 -7.61
N ILE A 167 -6.82 -3.36 -8.81
CA ILE A 167 -6.74 -1.97 -9.25
C ILE A 167 -7.71 -1.72 -10.42
N ASP A 168 -8.14 -0.47 -10.58
CA ASP A 168 -8.85 -0.05 -11.78
C ASP A 168 -7.84 0.11 -12.93
N LEU A 169 -7.71 -0.93 -13.75
CA LEU A 169 -6.73 -0.98 -14.83
C LEU A 169 -6.94 0.12 -15.89
N THR A 170 -8.13 0.71 -16.01
CA THR A 170 -8.41 1.75 -17.02
C THR A 170 -7.53 2.99 -16.82
N ASN A 171 -7.09 3.27 -15.59
CA ASN A 171 -6.21 4.38 -15.26
C ASN A 171 -4.73 4.08 -15.57
N PHE A 172 -4.36 2.79 -15.71
CA PHE A 172 -2.98 2.35 -15.84
C PHE A 172 -2.61 1.85 -17.25
N VAL A 173 -3.48 2.02 -18.23
CA VAL A 173 -3.14 1.79 -19.65
C VAL A 173 -2.11 2.81 -20.10
N TYR A 174 -1.00 2.34 -20.66
CA TYR A 174 0.07 3.23 -21.14
C TYR A 174 -0.42 4.12 -22.28
N SER A 175 -0.21 5.42 -22.18
CA SER A 175 -0.53 6.42 -23.20
C SER A 175 0.68 7.31 -23.49
N PRO A 176 1.20 7.27 -24.73
CA PRO A 176 2.26 8.18 -25.17
C PRO A 176 1.87 9.67 -25.03
N GLU A 177 0.60 10.00 -25.27
CA GLU A 177 0.08 11.37 -25.18
C GLU A 177 0.11 11.88 -23.73
N LYS A 178 -0.35 11.05 -22.78
CA LYS A 178 -0.27 11.37 -21.35
C LYS A 178 1.17 11.50 -20.87
N ARG A 179 2.05 10.62 -21.39
CA ARG A 179 3.49 10.69 -21.11
C ARG A 179 4.08 12.02 -21.54
N GLU A 180 3.88 12.40 -22.80
CA GLU A 180 4.42 13.65 -23.36
C GLU A 180 3.90 14.87 -22.60
N LYS A 181 2.60 14.91 -22.33
CA LYS A 181 1.96 15.97 -21.54
C LYS A 181 2.63 16.12 -20.17
N MET A 182 2.73 15.02 -19.40
CA MET A 182 3.27 15.05 -18.03
C MET A 182 4.77 15.41 -18.03
N ARG A 183 5.54 14.90 -19.01
CA ARG A 183 6.97 15.26 -19.14
C ARG A 183 7.16 16.74 -19.46
N THR A 184 6.29 17.32 -20.27
CA THR A 184 6.28 18.75 -20.56
C THR A 184 5.96 19.57 -19.32
N GLU A 185 4.88 19.21 -18.57
CA GLU A 185 4.48 19.88 -17.33
C GLU A 185 5.57 19.86 -16.26
N LEU A 186 6.34 18.78 -16.20
CA LEU A 186 7.41 18.58 -15.21
C LEU A 186 8.80 19.04 -15.75
N ASN A 187 8.90 19.58 -16.95
CA ASN A 187 10.15 19.98 -17.61
C ASN A 187 11.21 18.87 -17.65
N LEU A 188 10.78 17.64 -17.94
CA LEU A 188 11.65 16.46 -17.93
C LEU A 188 12.40 16.25 -19.27
N GLY A 189 11.85 16.73 -20.39
CA GLY A 189 12.45 16.56 -21.71
C GLY A 189 12.75 15.10 -22.04
N ASP A 190 13.97 14.81 -22.48
CA ASP A 190 14.48 13.48 -22.85
C ASP A 190 15.26 12.77 -21.73
N LYS A 191 15.20 13.28 -20.49
CA LYS A 191 15.89 12.69 -19.35
C LYS A 191 15.48 11.24 -19.11
N LEU A 192 16.40 10.43 -18.58
CA LEU A 192 16.08 9.13 -18.00
C LEU A 192 15.36 9.35 -16.67
N VAL A 193 14.04 9.17 -16.63
CA VAL A 193 13.23 9.42 -15.45
C VAL A 193 13.02 8.12 -14.68
N ILE A 194 13.65 8.01 -13.53
CA ILE A 194 13.35 6.95 -12.56
C ILE A 194 12.41 7.50 -11.48
N GLY A 195 11.48 6.69 -10.98
CA GLY A 195 10.51 7.23 -10.06
C GLY A 195 9.90 6.24 -9.09
N ASN A 196 9.18 6.82 -8.13
CA ASN A 196 8.39 6.07 -7.15
C ASN A 196 7.09 6.80 -6.85
N VAL A 197 6.05 6.04 -6.57
CA VAL A 197 4.77 6.51 -6.04
C VAL A 197 4.54 5.83 -4.68
N GLY A 198 4.51 6.60 -3.61
CA GLY A 198 4.29 6.04 -2.28
C GLY A 198 4.44 7.03 -1.14
N ASN A 199 3.94 6.65 0.04
CA ASN A 199 4.11 7.45 1.24
C ASN A 199 5.56 7.41 1.72
N PHE A 200 6.10 8.55 2.16
CA PHE A 200 7.45 8.67 2.71
C PHE A 200 7.50 8.11 4.14
N LEU A 201 7.51 6.78 4.24
CA LEU A 201 7.57 6.02 5.47
C LEU A 201 8.81 5.12 5.50
N TYR A 202 9.17 4.60 6.66
CA TYR A 202 10.28 3.66 6.79
C TYR A 202 10.11 2.45 5.85
N GLN A 203 8.89 1.95 5.72
CA GLN A 203 8.52 0.85 4.84
C GLN A 203 9.06 1.03 3.42
N LYS A 204 8.91 2.22 2.81
CA LYS A 204 9.22 2.49 1.40
C LYS A 204 10.70 2.73 1.10
N ASN A 205 11.53 2.94 2.13
CA ASN A 205 12.99 3.01 2.03
C ASN A 205 13.51 4.05 1.01
N HIS A 206 12.96 5.27 1.05
CA HIS A 206 13.38 6.35 0.15
C HIS A 206 14.87 6.73 0.32
N ASP A 207 15.44 6.49 1.51
CA ASP A 207 16.88 6.66 1.75
C ASP A 207 17.73 5.82 0.78
N PHE A 208 17.40 4.53 0.65
CA PHE A 208 18.08 3.65 -0.30
C PHE A 208 17.85 4.10 -1.75
N MET A 209 16.66 4.54 -2.09
CA MET A 209 16.33 5.05 -3.42
C MET A 209 17.19 6.25 -3.81
N VAL A 210 17.41 7.20 -2.88
CA VAL A 210 18.29 8.34 -3.08
C VAL A 210 19.75 7.89 -3.23
N ARG A 211 20.19 6.86 -2.50
CA ARG A 211 21.53 6.28 -2.68
C ARG A 211 21.69 5.64 -4.07
N VAL A 212 20.70 4.87 -4.54
CA VAL A 212 20.67 4.32 -5.91
C VAL A 212 20.76 5.44 -6.94
N PHE A 213 19.97 6.50 -6.77
CA PHE A 213 20.00 7.64 -7.68
C PHE A 213 21.34 8.38 -7.66
N SER A 214 21.96 8.52 -6.49
CA SER A 214 23.31 9.11 -6.38
C SER A 214 24.35 8.29 -7.15
N GLU A 215 24.29 6.96 -7.09
CA GLU A 215 25.17 6.08 -7.88
C GLU A 215 24.87 6.19 -9.38
N LEU A 216 23.60 6.27 -9.76
CA LEU A 216 23.19 6.44 -11.16
C LEU A 216 23.70 7.76 -11.76
N CYS A 217 23.65 8.85 -11.00
CA CYS A 217 24.15 10.15 -11.45
C CYS A 217 25.67 10.18 -11.73
N LYS A 218 26.44 9.19 -11.25
CA LYS A 218 27.88 9.06 -11.55
C LYS A 218 28.12 8.46 -12.94
N ILE A 219 27.14 7.77 -13.51
CA ILE A 219 27.24 7.05 -14.78
C ILE A 219 26.32 7.60 -15.85
N ASP A 220 25.20 8.26 -15.48
CA ASP A 220 24.30 8.98 -16.40
C ASP A 220 23.95 10.36 -15.83
N ASP A 221 24.54 11.40 -16.41
CA ASP A 221 24.29 12.78 -15.99
C ASP A 221 22.90 13.28 -16.40
N ASN A 222 22.23 12.62 -17.36
CA ASN A 222 20.87 12.92 -17.82
C ASN A 222 19.76 12.22 -17.00
N ALA A 223 20.11 11.53 -15.90
CA ALA A 223 19.14 10.91 -15.03
C ALA A 223 18.37 11.93 -14.17
N HIS A 224 17.09 11.65 -13.92
CA HIS A 224 16.21 12.45 -13.08
C HIS A 224 15.36 11.55 -12.19
N LEU A 225 15.21 11.93 -10.91
CA LEU A 225 14.39 11.19 -9.93
C LEU A 225 13.05 11.90 -9.71
N LEU A 226 11.94 11.20 -9.92
CA LEU A 226 10.57 11.70 -9.72
C LEU A 226 9.92 10.98 -8.53
N LEU A 227 9.70 11.70 -7.43
CA LEU A 227 9.13 11.17 -6.21
C LEU A 227 7.73 11.74 -5.97
N VAL A 228 6.74 10.85 -6.01
CA VAL A 228 5.31 11.18 -5.88
C VAL A 228 4.78 10.67 -4.56
N GLY A 229 4.40 11.57 -3.67
CA GLY A 229 3.86 11.25 -2.35
C GLY A 229 4.32 12.20 -1.26
N ASP A 230 3.90 11.89 -0.04
CA ASP A 230 4.20 12.65 1.17
C ASP A 230 4.27 11.70 2.37
N GLY A 231 4.80 12.13 3.49
CA GLY A 231 4.83 11.32 4.70
C GLY A 231 5.85 11.78 5.73
N LEU A 232 5.95 10.99 6.79
CA LEU A 232 6.75 11.34 7.97
C LEU A 232 8.23 11.61 7.66
N LEU A 233 8.80 10.94 6.65
CA LEU A 233 10.20 11.05 6.28
C LEU A 233 10.45 12.00 5.09
N PHE A 234 9.44 12.72 4.63
CA PHE A 234 9.54 13.59 3.45
C PHE A 234 10.67 14.61 3.56
N GLU A 235 10.73 15.37 4.65
CA GLU A 235 11.78 16.37 4.86
C GLU A 235 13.17 15.73 5.06
N ASN A 236 13.24 14.56 5.69
CA ASN A 236 14.51 13.83 5.82
C ASN A 236 15.09 13.44 4.46
N VAL A 237 14.25 12.95 3.53
CA VAL A 237 14.66 12.57 2.18
C VAL A 237 15.08 13.81 1.37
N LYS A 238 14.38 14.94 1.50
CA LYS A 238 14.78 16.21 0.87
C LYS A 238 16.15 16.70 1.37
N GLU A 239 16.40 16.57 2.67
CA GLU A 239 17.70 16.95 3.23
C GLU A 239 18.82 16.03 2.74
N GLN A 240 18.57 14.73 2.62
CA GLN A 240 19.53 13.78 2.02
C GLN A 240 19.85 14.16 0.57
N VAL A 241 18.84 14.44 -0.26
CA VAL A 241 19.03 14.91 -1.64
C VAL A 241 19.88 16.18 -1.70
N ARG A 242 19.61 17.16 -0.80
CA ARG A 242 20.39 18.41 -0.70
C ARG A 242 21.83 18.15 -0.30
N SER A 243 22.06 17.31 0.70
CA SER A 243 23.41 17.00 1.20
C SER A 243 24.29 16.30 0.15
N LEU A 244 23.67 15.58 -0.80
CA LEU A 244 24.34 14.94 -1.92
C LEU A 244 24.48 15.84 -3.16
N GLY A 245 24.00 17.09 -3.12
CA GLY A 245 24.06 18.02 -4.24
C GLY A 245 23.15 17.64 -5.42
N LEU A 246 22.07 16.91 -5.19
CA LEU A 246 21.18 16.36 -6.22
C LEU A 246 19.89 17.16 -6.41
N THR A 247 19.76 18.33 -5.78
CA THR A 247 18.50 19.12 -5.74
C THR A 247 17.91 19.37 -7.13
N ASP A 248 18.73 19.72 -8.12
CA ASP A 248 18.28 20.05 -9.47
C ASP A 248 17.89 18.81 -10.31
N LYS A 249 18.19 17.62 -9.81
CA LYS A 249 17.91 16.34 -10.48
C LYS A 249 16.76 15.55 -9.83
N VAL A 250 16.12 16.11 -8.80
CA VAL A 250 15.02 15.43 -8.09
C VAL A 250 13.78 16.31 -8.04
N THR A 251 12.65 15.75 -8.50
CA THR A 251 11.34 16.39 -8.39
C THR A 251 10.53 15.71 -7.28
N PHE A 252 10.10 16.51 -6.31
CA PHE A 252 9.15 16.11 -5.27
C PHE A 252 7.80 16.74 -5.60
N THR A 253 6.78 15.92 -5.85
CA THR A 253 5.44 16.42 -6.23
C THR A 253 4.51 16.61 -5.03
N GLY A 254 4.88 16.08 -3.86
CA GLY A 254 3.93 15.91 -2.78
C GLY A 254 2.85 14.86 -3.11
N ARG A 255 1.78 14.85 -2.31
CA ARG A 255 0.65 13.95 -2.52
C ARG A 255 -0.13 14.33 -3.77
N GLN A 256 -0.44 13.34 -4.61
CA GLN A 256 -1.22 13.49 -5.84
C GLN A 256 -2.40 12.51 -5.85
N THR A 257 -3.54 12.94 -6.37
CA THR A 257 -4.72 12.10 -6.55
C THR A 257 -4.67 11.28 -7.85
N ASN A 258 -3.91 11.77 -8.85
CA ASN A 258 -3.72 11.19 -10.17
C ASN A 258 -2.32 10.60 -10.34
N ALA A 259 -1.85 9.81 -9.37
CA ALA A 259 -0.50 9.24 -9.37
C ALA A 259 -0.16 8.43 -10.64
N TYR A 260 -1.18 7.85 -11.29
CA TYR A 260 -1.05 7.14 -12.57
C TYR A 260 -0.52 8.04 -13.71
N ASP A 261 -0.86 9.34 -13.75
CA ASP A 261 -0.33 10.26 -14.76
C ASP A 261 1.18 10.50 -14.58
N TYR A 262 1.64 10.58 -13.32
CA TYR A 262 3.07 10.68 -13.01
C TYR A 262 3.84 9.42 -13.40
N MET A 263 3.24 8.22 -13.25
CA MET A 263 3.83 6.97 -13.73
C MET A 263 4.01 6.98 -15.26
N MET A 264 3.15 7.67 -16.02
CA MET A 264 3.35 7.81 -17.46
C MET A 264 4.65 8.55 -17.79
N ALA A 265 5.07 9.55 -17.01
CA ALA A 265 6.30 10.32 -17.23
C ALA A 265 7.58 9.52 -16.95
N MET A 266 7.52 8.46 -16.14
CA MET A 266 8.67 7.64 -15.76
C MET A 266 9.13 6.73 -16.90
N ASP A 267 10.37 6.30 -16.86
CA ASP A 267 10.95 5.22 -17.68
C ASP A 267 11.12 3.95 -16.85
N ILE A 268 11.50 4.12 -15.60
CA ILE A 268 11.79 3.03 -14.65
C ILE A 268 11.11 3.31 -13.32
N TYR A 269 10.50 2.30 -12.75
CA TYR A 269 9.88 2.35 -11.43
C TYR A 269 10.76 1.66 -10.39
N LEU A 270 10.98 2.32 -9.23
CA LEU A 270 11.75 1.76 -8.11
C LEU A 270 10.87 1.55 -6.90
N MET A 271 10.95 0.37 -6.30
CA MET A 271 10.33 0.08 -5.01
C MET A 271 11.27 -0.75 -4.10
N PRO A 272 12.30 -0.11 -3.51
CA PRO A 272 13.25 -0.76 -2.62
C PRO A 272 12.69 -0.91 -1.19
N SER A 273 11.42 -1.26 -1.06
CA SER A 273 10.72 -1.33 0.22
C SER A 273 11.36 -2.35 1.16
N HIS A 274 11.46 -2.01 2.44
CA HIS A 274 11.88 -2.98 3.47
C HIS A 274 10.89 -4.12 3.63
N PHE A 275 9.63 -3.88 3.36
CA PHE A 275 8.54 -4.86 3.39
C PHE A 275 7.29 -4.28 2.74
N GLU A 276 6.41 -5.15 2.26
CA GLU A 276 5.08 -4.79 1.75
C GLU A 276 4.04 -5.81 2.21
N GLY A 277 2.81 -5.36 2.42
CA GLY A 277 1.69 -6.28 2.57
C GLY A 277 1.43 -7.06 1.29
N PHE A 278 1.40 -6.32 0.18
CA PHE A 278 1.33 -6.85 -1.17
C PHE A 278 2.24 -6.06 -2.13
N GLY A 279 2.10 -4.73 -2.22
CA GLY A 279 2.86 -3.90 -3.15
C GLY A 279 2.00 -3.40 -4.32
N ILE A 280 0.79 -2.89 -4.05
CA ILE A 280 -0.14 -2.39 -5.09
C ILE A 280 0.54 -1.46 -6.09
N ALA A 281 1.40 -0.56 -5.62
CA ALA A 281 2.07 0.40 -6.50
C ALA A 281 3.04 -0.27 -7.51
N ALA A 282 3.55 -1.48 -7.21
CA ALA A 282 4.29 -2.27 -8.21
C ALA A 282 3.35 -2.76 -9.30
N ILE A 283 2.19 -3.32 -8.95
CA ILE A 283 1.17 -3.77 -9.91
C ILE A 283 0.70 -2.61 -10.79
N GLU A 284 0.49 -1.43 -10.19
CA GLU A 284 0.15 -0.20 -10.90
C GLU A 284 1.26 0.18 -11.93
N ALA A 285 2.52 0.10 -11.53
CA ALA A 285 3.67 0.39 -12.40
C ALA A 285 3.83 -0.66 -13.52
N GLU A 286 3.70 -1.95 -13.18
CA GLU A 286 3.77 -3.05 -14.13
C GLU A 286 2.66 -2.95 -15.19
N ALA A 287 1.42 -2.64 -14.77
CA ALA A 287 0.30 -2.44 -15.69
C ALA A 287 0.57 -1.35 -16.72
N THR A 288 1.25 -0.27 -16.30
CA THR A 288 1.65 0.80 -17.23
C THR A 288 2.85 0.42 -18.12
N GLY A 289 3.37 -0.80 -18.02
CA GLY A 289 4.50 -1.30 -18.81
C GLY A 289 5.85 -0.72 -18.42
N LEU A 290 6.01 -0.17 -17.22
CA LEU A 290 7.31 0.30 -16.72
C LEU A 290 8.26 -0.88 -16.48
N MET A 291 9.57 -0.67 -16.74
CA MET A 291 10.60 -1.51 -16.15
C MET A 291 10.60 -1.27 -14.65
N CYS A 292 10.38 -2.32 -13.87
CA CYS A 292 10.24 -2.26 -12.41
C CYS A 292 11.42 -2.93 -11.71
N TYR A 293 12.06 -2.22 -10.80
CA TYR A 293 13.04 -2.79 -9.87
C TYR A 293 12.48 -2.75 -8.46
N LEU A 294 12.27 -3.91 -7.88
CA LEU A 294 11.66 -4.10 -6.57
C LEU A 294 12.66 -4.76 -5.62
N SER A 295 12.49 -4.52 -4.32
CA SER A 295 13.23 -5.26 -3.30
C SER A 295 12.78 -6.74 -3.26
N ASP A 296 13.71 -7.65 -2.99
CA ASP A 296 13.42 -9.06 -2.73
C ASP A 296 12.75 -9.34 -1.37
N HIS A 297 12.52 -8.31 -0.57
CA HIS A 297 11.76 -8.36 0.69
C HIS A 297 10.24 -8.24 0.52
N ILE A 298 9.75 -8.01 -0.69
CA ILE A 298 8.30 -7.92 -0.95
C ILE A 298 7.72 -9.28 -1.32
N PRO A 299 6.38 -9.46 -1.22
CA PRO A 299 5.75 -10.69 -1.68
C PRO A 299 6.04 -10.96 -3.16
N SER A 300 6.43 -12.19 -3.50
CA SER A 300 6.67 -12.62 -4.89
C SER A 300 5.44 -12.47 -5.77
N ASP A 301 4.25 -12.52 -5.20
CA ASP A 301 2.97 -12.33 -5.89
C ASP A 301 2.81 -10.92 -6.49
N ALA A 302 3.67 -9.97 -6.09
CA ALA A 302 3.72 -8.61 -6.64
C ALA A 302 4.67 -8.49 -7.86
N VAL A 303 5.25 -9.58 -8.34
CA VAL A 303 6.11 -9.67 -9.52
C VAL A 303 5.36 -10.47 -10.57
N ILE A 304 4.69 -9.80 -11.49
CA ILE A 304 3.76 -10.43 -12.44
C ILE A 304 4.38 -10.49 -13.84
N THR A 305 4.98 -9.40 -14.28
CA THR A 305 5.44 -9.26 -15.65
C THR A 305 6.95 -9.49 -15.78
N GLU A 306 7.41 -9.86 -16.96
CA GLU A 306 8.84 -10.09 -17.23
C GLU A 306 9.74 -8.84 -17.09
N ASN A 307 9.13 -7.64 -17.14
CA ASN A 307 9.81 -6.36 -16.91
C ASN A 307 9.88 -5.98 -15.41
N CYS A 308 9.53 -6.88 -14.52
CA CYS A 308 9.64 -6.70 -13.09
C CYS A 308 10.77 -7.57 -12.52
N ILE A 309 11.77 -6.96 -11.89
CA ILE A 309 12.97 -7.62 -11.41
C ILE A 309 13.16 -7.33 -9.93
N THR A 310 13.41 -8.37 -9.13
CA THR A 310 13.74 -8.24 -7.71
C THR A 310 15.24 -8.16 -7.48
N LEU A 311 15.66 -7.31 -6.55
CA LEU A 311 17.05 -7.08 -6.17
C LEU A 311 17.17 -6.95 -4.65
N SER A 312 18.34 -7.35 -4.12
CA SER A 312 18.68 -7.16 -2.70
C SER A 312 18.85 -5.67 -2.33
N ILE A 313 18.57 -5.38 -1.06
CA ILE A 313 18.76 -4.05 -0.45
C ILE A 313 19.59 -4.12 0.85
N ASP A 314 20.20 -5.27 1.15
CA ASP A 314 20.76 -5.58 2.47
C ASP A 314 22.23 -5.15 2.62
N ARG A 315 22.93 -4.92 1.50
CA ARG A 315 24.36 -4.61 1.48
C ARG A 315 24.62 -3.18 0.99
N ASP A 316 25.70 -2.59 1.40
CA ASP A 316 26.07 -1.22 1.01
C ASP A 316 26.28 -1.07 -0.51
N GLU A 317 26.83 -2.11 -1.16
CA GLU A 317 27.04 -2.12 -2.60
C GLU A 317 25.77 -2.30 -3.42
N ASP A 318 24.65 -2.72 -2.84
CA ASP A 318 23.42 -3.00 -3.58
C ASP A 318 22.90 -1.74 -4.30
N ALA A 319 23.07 -0.55 -3.73
CA ALA A 319 22.70 0.70 -4.40
C ALA A 319 23.41 0.90 -5.75
N LYS A 320 24.70 0.54 -5.83
CA LYS A 320 25.48 0.58 -7.06
C LYS A 320 25.01 -0.50 -8.06
N ILE A 321 24.70 -1.70 -7.57
CA ILE A 321 24.18 -2.79 -8.41
C ILE A 321 22.85 -2.40 -9.04
N TRP A 322 21.97 -1.76 -8.27
CA TRP A 322 20.71 -1.21 -8.79
C TRP A 322 20.97 -0.17 -9.88
N ALA A 323 21.84 0.81 -9.64
CA ALA A 323 22.18 1.85 -10.60
C ALA A 323 22.71 1.28 -11.92
N GLU A 324 23.62 0.29 -11.87
CA GLU A 324 24.17 -0.39 -13.05
C GLU A 324 23.10 -1.15 -13.86
N LYS A 325 22.10 -1.75 -13.17
CA LYS A 325 20.98 -2.44 -13.82
C LYS A 325 20.01 -1.43 -14.47
N ILE A 326 19.75 -0.31 -13.80
CA ILE A 326 18.93 0.79 -14.32
C ILE A 326 19.54 1.33 -15.60
N GLU A 327 20.85 1.63 -15.62
CA GLU A 327 21.54 2.12 -16.82
C GLU A 327 21.47 1.12 -17.98
N LYS A 328 21.60 -0.19 -17.72
CA LYS A 328 21.45 -1.23 -18.74
C LYS A 328 20.05 -1.31 -19.33
N ALA A 329 19.04 -0.89 -18.59
CA ALA A 329 17.64 -0.85 -19.04
C ALA A 329 17.29 0.44 -19.79
N LYS A 330 18.23 1.40 -19.91
CA LYS A 330 18.04 2.62 -20.67
C LYS A 330 17.64 2.32 -22.12
N GLY A 331 16.58 2.98 -22.58
CA GLY A 331 16.02 2.73 -23.91
C GLY A 331 15.04 1.55 -23.98
N TYR A 332 14.67 0.94 -22.83
CA TYR A 332 13.59 -0.03 -22.77
C TYR A 332 12.32 0.54 -23.42
N LYS A 333 11.75 -0.21 -24.34
CA LYS A 333 10.50 0.19 -25.01
C LYS A 333 9.31 -0.26 -24.19
N ARG A 334 8.61 0.71 -23.71
CA ARG A 334 7.43 0.56 -22.87
C ARG A 334 6.20 0.24 -23.72
N PHE A 335 5.38 -0.69 -23.28
CA PHE A 335 4.08 -1.02 -23.88
C PHE A 335 3.09 -1.45 -22.79
N ASP A 336 1.81 -1.44 -23.14
CA ASP A 336 0.74 -1.80 -22.21
C ASP A 336 0.84 -3.28 -21.78
N ARG A 337 0.78 -3.52 -20.48
CA ARG A 337 0.82 -4.84 -19.84
C ARG A 337 -0.44 -5.14 -19.02
N SER A 338 -1.47 -4.32 -19.15
CA SER A 338 -2.70 -4.44 -18.34
C SER A 338 -3.38 -5.80 -18.49
N ASP A 339 -3.27 -6.43 -19.65
CA ASP A 339 -3.83 -7.77 -19.88
C ASP A 339 -3.15 -8.89 -19.08
N GLU A 340 -1.85 -8.76 -18.82
CA GLU A 340 -1.12 -9.71 -17.96
C GLU A 340 -1.61 -9.59 -16.52
N ILE A 341 -1.74 -8.34 -16.04
CA ILE A 341 -2.25 -8.02 -14.71
C ILE A 341 -3.71 -8.51 -14.54
N ARG A 342 -4.54 -8.35 -15.57
CA ARG A 342 -5.93 -8.84 -15.60
C ARG A 342 -6.01 -10.36 -15.51
N LYS A 343 -5.19 -11.07 -16.26
CA LYS A 343 -5.12 -12.55 -16.25
C LYS A 343 -4.76 -13.08 -14.87
N GLU A 344 -3.91 -12.37 -14.13
CA GLU A 344 -3.56 -12.71 -12.76
C GLU A 344 -4.62 -12.28 -11.74
N GLY A 345 -5.79 -11.75 -12.17
CA GLY A 345 -6.92 -11.44 -11.29
C GLY A 345 -6.76 -10.17 -10.46
N TYR A 346 -5.97 -9.19 -10.92
CA TYR A 346 -5.79 -7.90 -10.27
C TYR A 346 -6.58 -6.77 -10.95
N ASP A 347 -7.56 -7.11 -11.79
CA ASP A 347 -8.52 -6.15 -12.33
C ASP A 347 -9.71 -6.01 -11.39
N LEU A 348 -9.97 -4.80 -10.92
CA LEU A 348 -11.07 -4.47 -10.02
C LEU A 348 -12.44 -4.84 -10.62
N SER A 349 -12.60 -4.69 -11.94
CA SER A 349 -13.86 -5.02 -12.63
C SER A 349 -14.22 -6.51 -12.58
N ALA A 350 -13.24 -7.38 -12.34
CA ALA A 350 -13.43 -8.84 -12.25
C ALA A 350 -13.50 -9.34 -10.79
N GLN A 351 -13.33 -8.44 -9.78
CA GLN A 351 -13.41 -8.86 -8.38
C GLN A 351 -14.85 -9.12 -7.93
N ASN A 352 -15.06 -10.30 -7.33
CA ASN A 352 -16.33 -10.64 -6.71
C ASN A 352 -16.30 -10.39 -5.19
N PHE A 353 -16.69 -9.20 -4.77
CA PHE A 353 -16.77 -8.84 -3.35
C PHE A 353 -17.95 -9.49 -2.61
N ASN A 354 -18.97 -10.03 -3.32
CA ASN A 354 -20.12 -10.68 -2.69
C ASN A 354 -19.73 -11.91 -1.88
N GLU A 355 -18.61 -12.55 -2.20
CA GLU A 355 -18.10 -13.69 -1.42
C GLU A 355 -17.55 -13.31 -0.05
N LEU A 356 -17.35 -12.01 0.19
CA LEU A 356 -16.72 -11.50 1.42
C LEU A 356 -17.73 -11.02 2.46
N VAL A 357 -19.00 -10.78 2.09
CA VAL A 357 -20.08 -10.25 2.94
C VAL A 357 -20.96 -11.35 3.54
#